data_99f4e6a37f8179521c505cf91c097df9
#
_entry.id   99f4e6a37f8179521c505cf91c097df9
#
_cell.length_a   1.000
_cell.length_b   1.000
_cell.length_c   1.000
_cell.angle_alpha   90.00
_cell.angle_beta   90.00
_cell.angle_gamma   90.00
#
_symmetry.space_group_name_H-M   'P 1'
#
loop_
_entity.id
_entity.type
_entity.pdbx_description
1 polymer ?
#
loop_
_entity_poly.entity_id
_entity_poly.type
_entity_poly.pdbx_seq_one_letter_code
_entity_poly.pdbx_strand_id
1 'polypeptide(L)'
;MDAARPGHRAPPATARELTTVARLRSVPRVAASLALAGVIGFAVAAHADDGPTADDLRAALAPGATLRVDGQPLRTEILRDFYTSVDFEPVWGPDPDGAARTALALDALTGSRDHGLTPAHYGVPALRRRAELPTAAMALERELLLTDALLRYAVDVRAGRLRPTAVQPDWGIPPPDREDPVHELAQVVVAGTLGAWLEALPPPHEGYARLVTALHALHAAADRVGPSARGAVDQKVRQVSVNLERWRWLPRRFEPRHLVVNAADATLTVIEDGRVRLESRVVVGDELHPTPVVRSEVGAIVFNPPWTVPTSIVVDEFLPKLRANPRFLADNDIAILDRRDDPYGLTVNWAAVSPDHFPFRLQQRPGGWNPLGRMRFATPNRFDVYLHDTPLPELFQREDRALSHGCVRVERARDLALLVLAGQPAGRPEALDRALASSTTGVVSVVRPLPVYLLYWTALVDDEGRLQLRDDPYDRDARVAVGLARNPGTTPRPAGGPATVSHQPAGAGTHR
;
A
#
# COMPACT_ATOMS: atom_id res chain seq x y z
N MET A 1 -32.35 13.74 -55.44
CA MET A 1 -33.04 14.99 -55.26
C MET A 1 -32.27 15.73 -54.17
N ASP A 2 -31.33 16.44 -54.65
CA ASP A 2 -31.25 17.91 -54.85
C ASP A 2 -31.21 18.63 -53.53
N ALA A 3 -30.23 19.28 -53.23
CA ALA A 3 -29.35 20.39 -53.68
C ALA A 3 -29.27 21.38 -52.48
N ALA A 4 -28.33 22.12 -52.12
CA ALA A 4 -27.17 22.75 -52.69
C ALA A 4 -26.55 23.67 -51.60
N ARG A 5 -25.28 23.88 -51.67
CA ARG A 5 -24.47 24.99 -51.08
C ARG A 5 -24.81 26.33 -51.75
N PRO A 6 -24.30 27.54 -51.34
CA PRO A 6 -22.98 27.90 -50.80
C PRO A 6 -23.02 28.97 -49.69
N GLY A 7 -22.03 29.32 -48.85
CA GLY A 7 -20.69 29.87 -49.09
C GLY A 7 -20.60 31.39 -48.84
N HIS A 8 -19.73 31.82 -47.90
CA HIS A 8 -19.03 33.10 -48.07
C HIS A 8 -17.72 33.16 -47.23
N ARG A 9 -16.69 33.65 -47.91
CA ARG A 9 -15.31 33.83 -47.47
C ARG A 9 -15.11 35.11 -46.68
N ALA A 10 -14.01 35.10 -45.91
CA ALA A 10 -13.34 36.19 -45.22
C ALA A 10 -12.84 37.32 -46.15
N PRO A 11 -12.30 38.41 -45.61
CA PRO A 11 -10.85 38.59 -45.70
C PRO A 11 -10.18 39.24 -44.46
N PRO A 12 -8.84 39.44 -44.50
CA PRO A 12 -8.01 39.66 -43.31
C PRO A 12 -7.76 41.16 -43.04
N ALA A 13 -7.40 41.51 -41.81
CA ALA A 13 -6.96 42.84 -41.43
C ALA A 13 -5.57 42.83 -40.77
N THR A 14 -4.80 43.68 -41.25
CA THR A 14 -3.40 44.04 -41.15
C THR A 14 -2.93 44.45 -39.76
N ALA A 15 -1.64 44.20 -39.57
CA ALA A 15 -0.78 44.72 -38.49
C ALA A 15 -0.79 46.24 -38.36
N ARG A 16 -0.70 46.73 -37.12
CA ARG A 16 -0.15 48.04 -36.80
C ARG A 16 0.67 47.96 -35.51
N GLU A 17 1.94 48.19 -35.67
CA GLU A 17 2.88 48.56 -34.61
C GLU A 17 2.44 49.83 -33.89
N LEU A 18 2.55 49.84 -32.58
CA LEU A 18 2.65 51.07 -31.80
C LEU A 18 3.64 50.85 -30.64
N THR A 19 4.79 51.41 -30.87
CA THR A 19 5.85 51.69 -29.90
C THR A 19 5.35 52.71 -28.87
N THR A 20 5.36 52.43 -27.60
CA THR A 20 5.24 53.43 -26.54
C THR A 20 6.25 53.20 -25.44
N VAL A 21 7.23 54.06 -25.36
CA VAL A 21 8.21 54.23 -24.30
C VAL A 21 7.50 54.76 -23.07
N ALA A 22 7.53 54.07 -21.95
CA ALA A 22 7.07 54.56 -20.65
C ALA A 22 8.17 54.50 -19.59
N ARG A 23 8.37 55.65 -19.02
CA ARG A 23 9.41 56.06 -18.06
C ARG A 23 9.38 55.30 -16.77
N LEU A 24 10.57 54.96 -16.25
CA LEU A 24 10.85 54.55 -14.89
C LEU A 24 10.33 55.56 -13.87
N ARG A 25 9.45 55.12 -13.00
CA ARG A 25 9.15 55.79 -11.71
C ARG A 25 9.69 54.97 -10.58
N SER A 26 10.55 55.59 -9.81
CA SER A 26 11.13 55.13 -8.55
C SER A 26 10.06 54.79 -7.51
N VAL A 27 10.14 53.59 -6.88
CA VAL A 27 9.33 53.18 -5.72
C VAL A 27 10.25 53.13 -4.50
N PRO A 28 9.80 53.61 -3.34
CA PRO A 28 10.67 53.75 -2.15
C PRO A 28 10.97 52.42 -1.47
N ARG A 29 12.19 52.32 -0.96
CA ARG A 29 12.64 51.24 -0.11
C ARG A 29 11.84 51.19 1.21
N VAL A 30 11.04 50.15 1.41
CA VAL A 30 10.49 49.81 2.71
C VAL A 30 11.56 48.97 3.42
N ALA A 31 12.05 49.50 4.54
CA ALA A 31 12.93 48.81 5.45
C ALA A 31 12.14 47.69 6.15
N ALA A 32 12.42 46.43 5.83
CA ALA A 32 11.91 45.27 6.58
C ALA A 32 12.81 45.03 7.79
N SER A 33 12.23 45.16 8.96
CA SER A 33 12.85 44.82 10.24
C SER A 33 13.20 43.34 10.29
N LEU A 34 14.50 43.01 10.40
CA LEU A 34 15.00 41.69 10.67
C LEU A 34 14.67 41.32 12.13
N ALA A 35 13.77 40.38 12.30
CA ALA A 35 13.65 39.64 13.57
C ALA A 35 14.86 38.70 13.72
N LEU A 36 15.68 38.98 14.71
CA LEU A 36 16.89 38.23 15.06
C LEU A 36 16.50 36.91 15.71
N ALA A 37 16.30 35.85 14.92
CA ALA A 37 16.29 34.46 15.38
C ALA A 37 17.74 34.02 15.46
N GLY A 38 18.19 33.55 16.64
CA GLY A 38 19.58 33.21 16.92
C GLY A 38 20.16 32.18 15.95
N VAL A 39 20.84 32.68 14.95
CA VAL A 39 21.78 31.93 14.13
C VAL A 39 23.10 31.96 14.88
N ILE A 40 23.55 30.82 15.41
CA ILE A 40 24.91 30.69 15.88
C ILE A 40 25.79 30.83 14.62
N GLY A 41 26.36 32.02 14.45
CA GLY A 41 27.32 32.29 13.39
C GLY A 41 28.61 31.56 13.69
N PHE A 42 28.85 30.44 13.05
CA PHE A 42 30.16 29.83 12.97
C PHE A 42 31.02 30.74 12.09
N ALA A 43 32.12 31.27 12.65
CA ALA A 43 33.15 31.90 11.85
C ALA A 43 33.94 30.78 11.14
N VAL A 44 33.48 30.38 9.95
CA VAL A 44 34.18 29.44 9.07
C VAL A 44 35.15 30.28 8.25
N ALA A 45 36.42 30.24 8.59
CA ALA A 45 37.49 30.74 7.74
C ALA A 45 37.82 29.66 6.70
N ALA A 46 36.98 29.49 5.68
CA ALA A 46 37.21 28.57 4.58
C ALA A 46 37.18 29.31 3.25
N HIS A 47 38.09 28.95 2.36
CA HIS A 47 38.09 29.36 0.97
C HIS A 47 36.83 28.78 0.32
N ALA A 48 36.08 29.53 -0.44
CA ALA A 48 34.78 29.16 -0.99
C ALA A 48 34.80 27.94 -1.95
N ASP A 49 35.98 27.46 -2.31
CA ASP A 49 36.18 26.36 -3.27
C ASP A 49 36.40 24.98 -2.62
N ASP A 50 36.70 24.90 -1.29
CA ASP A 50 37.18 23.64 -0.68
C ASP A 50 36.08 22.76 0.00
N GLY A 51 34.82 23.19 0.03
CA GLY A 51 33.76 22.45 0.72
C GLY A 51 33.84 22.50 2.26
N PRO A 52 32.97 21.79 3.01
CA PRO A 52 33.07 21.69 4.47
C PRO A 52 34.20 20.77 4.87
N THR A 53 34.83 21.04 6.06
CA THR A 53 35.86 20.18 6.64
C THR A 53 35.29 19.20 7.65
N ALA A 54 36.06 18.19 8.03
CA ALA A 54 35.70 17.26 9.10
C ALA A 54 35.44 17.99 10.44
N ASP A 55 36.16 19.06 10.71
CA ASP A 55 36.00 19.85 11.95
C ASP A 55 34.66 20.66 11.92
N ASP A 56 34.28 21.17 10.75
CA ASP A 56 32.96 21.83 10.58
C ASP A 56 31.81 20.84 10.84
N LEU A 57 31.93 19.62 10.36
CA LEU A 57 30.94 18.54 10.58
C LEU A 57 30.90 18.11 12.06
N ARG A 58 32.07 17.95 12.71
CA ARG A 58 32.11 17.65 14.16
C ARG A 58 31.48 18.75 14.99
N ALA A 59 31.74 20.02 14.65
CA ALA A 59 31.17 21.16 15.34
C ALA A 59 29.65 21.24 15.13
N ALA A 60 29.15 21.08 13.91
CA ALA A 60 27.74 21.13 13.59
C ALA A 60 26.95 19.98 14.22
N LEU A 61 27.57 18.78 14.33
CA LEU A 61 26.95 17.57 14.84
C LEU A 61 27.31 17.29 16.32
N ALA A 62 27.78 18.30 17.07
CA ALA A 62 28.10 18.14 18.50
C ALA A 62 26.90 17.59 19.30
N PRO A 63 27.12 16.84 20.40
CA PRO A 63 26.05 16.32 21.23
C PRO A 63 25.07 17.42 21.68
N GLY A 64 23.77 17.17 21.50
CA GLY A 64 22.70 18.15 21.83
C GLY A 64 22.44 19.22 20.76
N ALA A 65 23.20 19.25 19.67
CA ALA A 65 22.92 20.15 18.56
C ALA A 65 21.55 19.84 17.91
N THR A 66 20.87 20.89 17.45
CA THR A 66 19.65 20.80 16.65
C THR A 66 19.86 21.59 15.36
N LEU A 67 19.84 20.86 14.24
CA LEU A 67 20.08 21.46 12.93
C LEU A 67 18.77 21.77 12.22
N ARG A 68 18.75 22.89 11.52
CA ARG A 68 17.63 23.29 10.66
C ARG A 68 18.19 23.88 9.37
N VAL A 69 17.58 23.51 8.26
CA VAL A 69 17.85 24.09 6.94
C VAL A 69 16.53 24.64 6.38
N ASP A 70 16.51 25.91 6.00
CA ASP A 70 15.32 26.63 5.58
C ASP A 70 14.12 26.49 6.58
N GLY A 71 14.45 26.48 7.89
CA GLY A 71 13.46 26.28 8.95
C GLY A 71 13.01 24.83 9.17
N GLN A 72 13.39 23.89 8.31
CA GLN A 72 13.07 22.47 8.47
C GLN A 72 14.12 21.77 9.38
N PRO A 73 13.68 21.00 10.38
CA PRO A 73 14.62 20.28 11.23
C PRO A 73 15.26 19.11 10.47
N LEU A 74 16.56 18.95 10.65
CA LEU A 74 17.29 17.75 10.23
C LEU A 74 17.32 16.73 11.37
N ARG A 75 17.50 15.46 11.05
CA ARG A 75 17.63 14.37 12.02
C ARG A 75 19.07 14.28 12.53
N THR A 76 19.44 15.24 13.39
CA THR A 76 20.82 15.48 13.81
C THR A 76 21.52 14.24 14.41
N GLU A 77 20.79 13.41 15.17
CA GLU A 77 21.32 12.15 15.73
C GLU A 77 21.68 11.13 14.63
N ILE A 78 20.78 10.93 13.69
CA ILE A 78 21.00 10.03 12.53
C ILE A 78 22.18 10.51 11.67
N LEU A 79 22.27 11.83 11.47
CA LEU A 79 23.42 12.42 10.78
C LEU A 79 24.71 12.19 11.54
N ARG A 80 24.71 12.38 12.87
CA ARG A 80 25.89 12.12 13.70
C ARG A 80 26.34 10.67 13.59
N ASP A 81 25.41 9.71 13.64
CA ASP A 81 25.72 8.29 13.52
C ASP A 81 26.34 8.00 12.15
N PHE A 82 25.82 8.59 11.08
CA PHE A 82 26.38 8.45 9.74
C PHE A 82 27.79 9.02 9.66
N TYR A 83 27.98 10.29 10.05
CA TYR A 83 29.30 10.93 9.93
C TYR A 83 30.33 10.33 10.89
N THR A 84 29.92 9.79 12.03
CA THR A 84 30.81 8.99 12.88
C THR A 84 31.32 7.74 12.14
N SER A 85 30.46 7.11 11.32
CA SER A 85 30.84 5.90 10.55
C SER A 85 31.83 6.18 9.38
N VAL A 86 31.99 7.45 9.00
CA VAL A 86 32.91 7.90 7.95
C VAL A 86 33.94 8.89 8.48
N ASP A 87 34.29 8.83 9.79
CA ASP A 87 35.26 9.68 10.46
C ASP A 87 35.05 11.19 10.28
N PHE A 88 33.79 11.62 10.07
CA PHE A 88 33.36 12.98 9.75
C PHE A 88 33.95 13.52 8.43
N GLU A 89 34.42 12.66 7.55
CA GLU A 89 34.82 13.10 6.21
C GLU A 89 33.61 13.55 5.37
N PRO A 90 33.73 14.69 4.66
CA PRO A 90 32.68 15.12 3.73
C PRO A 90 32.47 14.09 2.61
N VAL A 91 31.22 13.82 2.29
CA VAL A 91 30.85 12.76 1.33
C VAL A 91 30.48 13.34 -0.03
N TRP A 92 29.88 14.54 -0.03
CA TRP A 92 29.33 15.19 -1.21
C TRP A 92 30.18 16.36 -1.71
N GLY A 93 31.52 16.25 -1.53
CA GLY A 93 32.48 17.28 -1.81
C GLY A 93 32.64 17.64 -3.30
N PRO A 94 33.46 18.66 -3.61
CA PRO A 94 33.70 19.10 -4.97
C PRO A 94 34.71 18.22 -5.72
N ASP A 95 35.40 17.29 -5.04
CA ASP A 95 36.28 16.33 -5.68
C ASP A 95 35.51 15.44 -6.69
N PRO A 96 36.19 14.83 -7.68
CA PRO A 96 35.52 14.08 -8.74
C PRO A 96 34.59 12.96 -8.22
N ASP A 97 34.98 12.26 -7.17
CA ASP A 97 34.18 11.16 -6.59
C ASP A 97 33.00 11.72 -5.80
N GLY A 98 33.20 12.77 -5.01
CA GLY A 98 32.14 13.48 -4.29
C GLY A 98 31.12 14.11 -5.22
N ALA A 99 31.57 14.72 -6.31
CA ALA A 99 30.70 15.30 -7.34
C ALA A 99 29.89 14.21 -8.04
N ALA A 100 30.49 13.07 -8.38
CA ALA A 100 29.77 11.91 -8.95
C ALA A 100 28.71 11.35 -7.99
N ARG A 101 29.06 11.16 -6.71
CA ARG A 101 28.11 10.74 -5.68
C ARG A 101 26.95 11.74 -5.51
N THR A 102 27.27 13.04 -5.49
CA THR A 102 26.26 14.12 -5.42
C THR A 102 25.29 14.05 -6.60
N ALA A 103 25.78 13.86 -7.82
CA ALA A 103 24.93 13.74 -9.01
C ALA A 103 23.97 12.54 -8.89
N LEU A 104 24.47 11.36 -8.52
CA LEU A 104 23.65 10.16 -8.30
C LEU A 104 22.57 10.38 -7.23
N ALA A 105 22.94 11.00 -6.11
CA ALA A 105 22.00 11.27 -5.03
C ALA A 105 20.90 12.27 -5.45
N LEU A 106 21.28 13.37 -6.13
CA LEU A 106 20.31 14.36 -6.63
C LEU A 106 19.40 13.79 -7.71
N ASP A 107 19.92 12.94 -8.59
CA ASP A 107 19.11 12.22 -9.59
C ASP A 107 18.08 11.32 -8.92
N ALA A 108 18.49 10.51 -7.93
CA ALA A 108 17.58 9.65 -7.18
C ALA A 108 16.48 10.46 -6.46
N LEU A 109 16.85 11.55 -5.77
CA LEU A 109 15.89 12.41 -5.07
C LEU A 109 14.97 13.14 -6.05
N THR A 110 15.45 13.58 -7.20
CA THR A 110 14.63 14.20 -8.24
C THR A 110 13.71 13.17 -8.90
N GLY A 111 14.23 11.97 -9.20
CA GLY A 111 13.52 10.83 -9.76
C GLY A 111 12.51 10.20 -8.79
N SER A 112 12.51 10.60 -7.52
CA SER A 112 11.55 10.10 -6.52
C SER A 112 10.08 10.30 -6.94
N ARG A 113 9.80 11.28 -7.82
CA ARG A 113 8.47 11.51 -8.40
C ARG A 113 7.95 10.31 -9.19
N ASP A 114 8.83 9.56 -9.85
CA ASP A 114 8.47 8.40 -10.65
C ASP A 114 8.17 7.18 -9.76
N HIS A 115 8.60 7.25 -8.50
CA HIS A 115 8.17 6.36 -7.43
C HIS A 115 6.91 6.84 -6.69
N GLY A 116 6.21 7.88 -7.17
CA GLY A 116 5.02 8.44 -6.52
C GLY A 116 5.34 9.19 -5.22
N LEU A 117 6.58 9.62 -5.05
CA LEU A 117 7.04 10.44 -3.93
C LEU A 117 7.23 11.89 -4.39
N THR A 118 7.33 12.82 -3.44
CA THR A 118 7.43 14.25 -3.77
C THR A 118 8.87 14.76 -3.55
N PRO A 119 9.62 15.13 -4.59
CA PRO A 119 11.00 15.61 -4.46
C PRO A 119 11.19 16.76 -3.45
N ALA A 120 10.19 17.63 -3.32
CA ALA A 120 10.22 18.71 -2.35
C ALA A 120 10.26 18.22 -0.89
N HIS A 121 9.72 17.04 -0.59
CA HIS A 121 9.80 16.41 0.73
C HIS A 121 11.24 16.01 1.12
N TYR A 122 12.11 15.85 0.15
CA TYR A 122 13.54 15.55 0.32
C TYR A 122 14.43 16.79 0.14
N GLY A 123 13.83 18.00 0.16
CA GLY A 123 14.60 19.24 0.10
C GLY A 123 15.24 19.54 -1.25
N VAL A 124 14.84 18.86 -2.36
CA VAL A 124 15.44 19.08 -3.69
C VAL A 124 15.48 20.57 -4.11
N PRO A 125 14.41 21.39 -3.89
CA PRO A 125 14.50 22.82 -4.20
C PRO A 125 15.59 23.55 -3.40
N ALA A 126 15.77 23.21 -2.12
CA ALA A 126 16.79 23.80 -1.26
C ALA A 126 18.21 23.36 -1.66
N LEU A 127 18.37 22.09 -2.03
CA LEU A 127 19.64 21.55 -2.54
C LEU A 127 20.08 22.24 -3.84
N ARG A 128 19.15 22.46 -4.78
CA ARG A 128 19.42 23.16 -6.04
C ARG A 128 19.88 24.60 -5.80
N ARG A 129 19.16 25.35 -4.94
CA ARG A 129 19.57 26.74 -4.62
C ARG A 129 20.97 26.83 -4.05
N ARG A 130 21.36 25.85 -3.20
CA ARG A 130 22.71 25.82 -2.59
C ARG A 130 23.81 25.41 -3.55
N ALA A 131 23.47 24.73 -4.62
CA ALA A 131 24.41 24.43 -5.70
C ALA A 131 24.71 25.68 -6.56
N GLU A 132 23.75 26.60 -6.70
CA GLU A 132 23.88 27.82 -7.49
C GLU A 132 24.63 28.94 -6.77
N LEU A 133 24.71 28.94 -5.44
CA LEU A 133 25.30 29.98 -4.60
C LEU A 133 26.32 29.36 -3.61
N PRO A 134 27.54 29.03 -4.06
CA PRO A 134 28.53 28.34 -3.23
C PRO A 134 29.13 29.30 -2.19
N THR A 135 28.72 29.19 -0.94
CA THR A 135 29.42 29.70 0.23
C THR A 135 29.78 28.56 1.15
N ALA A 136 30.82 28.68 1.98
CA ALA A 136 31.22 27.61 2.91
C ALA A 136 30.07 27.16 3.83
N ALA A 137 29.28 28.10 4.35
CA ALA A 137 28.10 27.78 5.14
C ALA A 137 27.03 26.99 4.34
N MET A 138 26.79 27.36 3.08
CA MET A 138 25.86 26.67 2.20
C MET A 138 26.39 25.30 1.76
N ALA A 139 27.71 25.13 1.67
CA ALA A 139 28.33 23.84 1.40
C ALA A 139 28.10 22.85 2.56
N LEU A 140 28.28 23.27 3.81
CA LEU A 140 27.99 22.47 5.00
C LEU A 140 26.49 22.13 5.10
N GLU A 141 25.60 23.10 4.88
CA GLU A 141 24.15 22.85 4.86
C GLU A 141 23.76 21.87 3.76
N ARG A 142 24.36 21.96 2.57
CA ARG A 142 24.13 21.03 1.45
C ARG A 142 24.59 19.62 1.80
N GLU A 143 25.76 19.47 2.39
CA GLU A 143 26.32 18.21 2.85
C GLU A 143 25.36 17.48 3.81
N LEU A 144 24.94 18.17 4.85
CA LEU A 144 24.03 17.62 5.86
C LEU A 144 22.61 17.36 5.32
N LEU A 145 22.08 18.28 4.51
CA LEU A 145 20.74 18.15 3.93
C LEU A 145 20.67 16.98 2.94
N LEU A 146 21.72 16.78 2.11
CA LEU A 146 21.76 15.72 1.12
C LEU A 146 21.81 14.35 1.78
N THR A 147 22.64 14.20 2.83
CA THR A 147 22.69 12.97 3.62
C THR A 147 21.35 12.67 4.28
N ASP A 148 20.74 13.63 4.98
CA ASP A 148 19.43 13.42 5.62
C ASP A 148 18.33 13.09 4.61
N ALA A 149 18.31 13.79 3.47
CA ALA A 149 17.36 13.57 2.40
C ALA A 149 17.49 12.17 1.81
N LEU A 150 18.73 11.71 1.57
CA LEU A 150 18.99 10.40 0.98
C LEU A 150 18.63 9.26 1.92
N LEU A 151 18.96 9.38 3.21
CA LEU A 151 18.54 8.40 4.24
C LEU A 151 17.01 8.31 4.35
N ARG A 152 16.31 9.46 4.34
CA ARG A 152 14.83 9.46 4.34
C ARG A 152 14.25 8.82 3.08
N TYR A 153 14.79 9.18 1.93
CA TYR A 153 14.38 8.60 0.65
C TYR A 153 14.55 7.09 0.63
N ALA A 154 15.70 6.61 1.12
CA ALA A 154 15.98 5.17 1.16
C ALA A 154 14.96 4.39 2.00
N VAL A 155 14.57 4.90 3.17
CA VAL A 155 13.51 4.31 3.99
C VAL A 155 12.17 4.35 3.25
N ASP A 156 11.81 5.53 2.69
CA ASP A 156 10.50 5.74 2.08
C ASP A 156 10.31 4.90 0.80
N VAL A 157 11.34 4.74 -0.02
CA VAL A 157 11.23 3.93 -1.24
C VAL A 157 11.31 2.44 -0.95
N ARG A 158 12.01 2.02 0.13
CA ARG A 158 12.17 0.62 0.53
C ARG A 158 10.92 0.07 1.24
N ALA A 159 10.35 0.83 2.17
CA ALA A 159 9.33 0.36 3.11
C ALA A 159 8.04 1.21 3.14
N GLY A 160 7.92 2.15 2.21
CA GLY A 160 6.80 3.10 2.14
C GLY A 160 6.97 4.29 3.06
N ARG A 161 6.40 5.41 2.68
CA ARG A 161 6.43 6.64 3.43
C ARG A 161 5.43 6.62 4.60
N LEU A 162 4.32 5.94 4.43
CA LEU A 162 3.26 5.86 5.41
C LEU A 162 3.35 4.54 6.22
N ARG A 163 2.80 4.55 7.43
CA ARG A 163 2.52 3.32 8.15
C ARG A 163 1.19 2.76 7.66
N PRO A 164 1.14 1.52 7.13
CA PRO A 164 -0.08 0.95 6.54
C PRO A 164 -1.29 1.08 7.45
N THR A 165 -1.16 0.65 8.72
CA THR A 165 -2.27 0.64 9.70
C THR A 165 -2.76 2.03 10.09
N ALA A 166 -1.99 3.09 9.84
CA ALA A 166 -2.42 4.47 10.11
C ALA A 166 -3.39 5.01 9.06
N VAL A 167 -3.33 4.48 7.84
CA VAL A 167 -4.17 4.90 6.70
C VAL A 167 -5.13 3.82 6.24
N GLN A 168 -4.88 2.56 6.59
CA GLN A 168 -5.68 1.40 6.27
C GLN A 168 -5.74 0.46 7.50
N PRO A 169 -6.72 0.67 8.43
CA PRO A 169 -6.78 -0.06 9.71
C PRO A 169 -6.91 -1.58 9.59
N ASP A 170 -7.49 -2.06 8.50
CA ASP A 170 -7.64 -3.48 8.17
C ASP A 170 -6.41 -4.10 7.46
N TRP A 171 -5.27 -3.42 7.50
CA TRP A 171 -4.00 -3.95 7.03
C TRP A 171 -3.44 -4.97 8.01
N GLY A 172 -3.32 -6.22 7.60
CA GLY A 172 -2.87 -7.36 8.41
C GLY A 172 -1.56 -8.00 7.94
N ILE A 173 -0.83 -7.38 7.01
CA ILE A 173 0.49 -7.82 6.58
C ILE A 173 1.53 -7.08 7.41
N PRO A 174 2.50 -7.77 8.04
CA PRO A 174 3.60 -7.11 8.72
C PRO A 174 4.36 -6.18 7.73
N PRO A 175 4.53 -4.89 8.07
CA PRO A 175 5.27 -3.99 7.19
C PRO A 175 6.75 -4.37 7.15
N PRO A 176 7.45 -4.02 6.06
CA PRO A 176 8.91 -4.12 6.02
C PRO A 176 9.56 -3.26 7.11
N ASP A 177 10.82 -3.58 7.43
CA ASP A 177 11.62 -2.79 8.33
C ASP A 177 11.80 -1.35 7.82
N ARG A 178 11.78 -0.41 8.76
CA ARG A 178 11.88 1.04 8.50
C ARG A 178 13.08 1.67 9.23
N GLU A 179 14.06 0.88 9.59
CA GLU A 179 15.30 1.41 10.16
C GLU A 179 16.04 2.26 9.12
N ASP A 180 16.70 3.32 9.59
CA ASP A 180 17.51 4.17 8.73
C ASP A 180 18.76 3.40 8.30
N PRO A 181 19.07 3.34 7.00
CA PRO A 181 20.18 2.54 6.48
C PRO A 181 21.52 3.28 6.62
N VAL A 182 21.82 3.77 7.83
CA VAL A 182 23.02 4.58 8.11
C VAL A 182 24.31 3.83 7.76
N HIS A 183 24.45 2.62 8.29
CA HIS A 183 25.64 1.80 8.04
C HIS A 183 25.73 1.33 6.58
N GLU A 184 24.59 1.02 5.95
CA GLU A 184 24.58 0.65 4.53
C GLU A 184 25.08 1.83 3.68
N LEU A 185 24.57 3.04 3.93
CA LEU A 185 24.98 4.23 3.19
C LEU A 185 26.47 4.52 3.39
N ALA A 186 27.00 4.42 4.62
CA ALA A 186 28.41 4.61 4.89
C ALA A 186 29.28 3.60 4.12
N GLN A 187 28.89 2.32 4.15
CA GLN A 187 29.60 1.26 3.43
C GLN A 187 29.63 1.49 1.92
N VAL A 188 28.50 1.82 1.30
CA VAL A 188 28.42 2.00 -0.17
C VAL A 188 29.12 3.27 -0.64
N VAL A 189 29.18 4.30 0.21
CA VAL A 189 29.97 5.52 -0.05
C VAL A 189 31.46 5.19 -0.08
N VAL A 190 31.95 4.50 0.95
CA VAL A 190 33.37 4.08 1.03
C VAL A 190 33.72 3.10 -0.10
N ALA A 191 32.81 2.19 -0.44
CA ALA A 191 33.04 1.20 -1.50
C ALA A 191 32.84 1.76 -2.93
N GLY A 192 32.32 2.98 -3.11
CA GLY A 192 32.03 3.56 -4.42
C GLY A 192 30.86 2.89 -5.15
N THR A 193 29.95 2.25 -4.42
CA THR A 193 28.84 1.45 -4.98
C THR A 193 27.46 2.10 -4.78
N LEU A 194 27.40 3.40 -4.56
CA LEU A 194 26.17 4.16 -4.29
C LEU A 194 25.10 3.96 -5.37
N GLY A 195 25.48 3.94 -6.65
CA GLY A 195 24.54 3.74 -7.77
C GLY A 195 23.80 2.41 -7.66
N ALA A 196 24.53 1.30 -7.48
CA ALA A 196 23.95 -0.03 -7.35
C ALA A 196 23.05 -0.15 -6.09
N TRP A 197 23.41 0.51 -5.01
CA TRP A 197 22.59 0.55 -3.80
C TRP A 197 21.26 1.31 -4.04
N LEU A 198 21.31 2.46 -4.72
CA LEU A 198 20.11 3.23 -5.07
C LEU A 198 19.16 2.43 -5.96
N GLU A 199 19.68 1.70 -6.95
CA GLU A 199 18.91 0.82 -7.81
C GLU A 199 18.27 -0.36 -7.06
N ALA A 200 18.89 -0.83 -5.98
CA ALA A 200 18.39 -1.93 -5.17
C ALA A 200 17.36 -1.51 -4.10
N LEU A 201 17.17 -0.20 -3.84
CA LEU A 201 16.24 0.29 -2.82
C LEU A 201 14.77 -0.05 -3.12
N PRO A 202 14.22 0.13 -4.34
CA PRO A 202 12.82 -0.14 -4.62
C PRO A 202 12.44 -1.60 -4.40
N PRO A 203 11.15 -1.90 -4.16
CA PRO A 203 10.66 -3.28 -4.14
C PRO A 203 11.01 -4.00 -5.44
N PRO A 204 11.58 -5.23 -5.40
CA PRO A 204 12.03 -5.96 -6.59
C PRO A 204 10.87 -6.66 -7.32
N HIS A 205 9.64 -6.22 -7.12
CA HIS A 205 8.45 -6.79 -7.75
C HIS A 205 8.26 -6.21 -9.16
N GLU A 206 8.04 -7.08 -10.14
CA GLU A 206 7.79 -6.66 -11.51
C GLU A 206 6.59 -5.70 -11.62
N GLY A 207 5.51 -5.96 -10.87
CA GLY A 207 4.34 -5.07 -10.84
C GLY A 207 4.68 -3.66 -10.33
N TYR A 208 5.60 -3.53 -9.37
CA TYR A 208 6.11 -2.24 -8.93
C TYR A 208 6.89 -1.52 -10.05
N ALA A 209 7.83 -2.22 -10.69
CA ALA A 209 8.64 -1.65 -11.76
C ALA A 209 7.80 -1.19 -12.96
N ARG A 210 6.81 -2.00 -13.35
CA ARG A 210 5.84 -1.65 -14.41
C ARG A 210 5.05 -0.38 -14.05
N LEU A 211 4.62 -0.22 -12.80
CA LEU A 211 3.92 1.00 -12.33
C LEU A 211 4.83 2.23 -12.31
N VAL A 212 6.11 2.10 -11.95
CA VAL A 212 7.11 3.18 -12.05
C VAL A 212 7.21 3.68 -13.49
N THR A 213 7.35 2.75 -14.46
CA THR A 213 7.38 3.09 -15.88
C THR A 213 6.10 3.80 -16.34
N ALA A 214 4.94 3.32 -15.91
CA ALA A 214 3.65 3.94 -16.22
C ALA A 214 3.53 5.35 -15.61
N LEU A 215 4.01 5.54 -14.37
CA LEU A 215 3.98 6.82 -13.69
C LEU A 215 4.90 7.85 -14.38
N HIS A 216 6.11 7.42 -14.79
CA HIS A 216 7.01 8.25 -15.58
C HIS A 216 6.34 8.75 -16.88
N ALA A 217 5.67 7.85 -17.61
CA ALA A 217 4.92 8.20 -18.82
C ALA A 217 3.77 9.16 -18.53
N LEU A 218 3.07 9.01 -17.41
CA LEU A 218 2.01 9.92 -16.97
C LEU A 218 2.55 11.32 -16.65
N HIS A 219 3.69 11.43 -15.98
CA HIS A 219 4.35 12.70 -15.73
C HIS A 219 4.74 13.40 -17.04
N ALA A 220 5.36 12.67 -17.97
CA ALA A 220 5.69 13.21 -19.29
C ALA A 220 4.42 13.62 -20.10
N ALA A 221 3.30 12.93 -19.94
CA ALA A 221 2.03 13.34 -20.53
C ALA A 221 1.47 14.59 -19.86
N ALA A 222 1.53 14.67 -18.52
CA ALA A 222 1.08 15.83 -17.76
C ALA A 222 1.80 17.14 -18.15
N ASP A 223 3.09 17.04 -18.49
CA ASP A 223 3.89 18.20 -18.91
C ASP A 223 3.54 18.69 -20.33
N ARG A 224 2.85 17.87 -21.13
CA ARG A 224 2.47 18.18 -22.52
C ARG A 224 1.02 18.61 -22.70
N VAL A 225 0.14 18.26 -21.76
CA VAL A 225 -1.30 18.60 -21.89
C VAL A 225 -1.63 19.98 -21.33
N GLY A 226 -2.63 20.62 -21.92
CA GLY A 226 -3.14 21.90 -21.44
C GLY A 226 -3.94 21.77 -20.13
N PRO A 227 -4.28 22.91 -19.50
CA PRO A 227 -4.95 22.97 -18.19
C PRO A 227 -6.25 22.15 -18.10
N SER A 228 -7.02 22.07 -19.18
CA SER A 228 -8.31 21.36 -19.22
C SER A 228 -8.16 19.83 -19.09
N ALA A 229 -7.07 19.26 -19.62
CA ALA A 229 -6.82 17.82 -19.55
C ALA A 229 -5.93 17.43 -18.35
N ARG A 230 -5.28 18.38 -17.71
CA ARG A 230 -4.33 18.17 -16.63
C ARG A 230 -4.95 17.42 -15.44
N GLY A 231 -6.17 17.81 -15.03
CA GLY A 231 -6.86 17.22 -13.90
C GLY A 231 -7.06 15.70 -14.03
N ALA A 232 -7.39 15.22 -15.23
CA ALA A 232 -7.58 13.78 -15.49
C ALA A 232 -6.24 13.02 -15.42
N VAL A 233 -5.14 13.60 -15.88
CA VAL A 233 -3.81 13.00 -15.77
C VAL A 233 -3.36 12.98 -14.31
N ASP A 234 -3.54 14.09 -13.59
CA ASP A 234 -3.17 14.18 -12.17
C ASP A 234 -3.96 13.18 -11.29
N GLN A 235 -5.21 12.86 -11.66
CA GLN A 235 -5.97 11.79 -10.99
C GLN A 235 -5.31 10.43 -11.18
N LYS A 236 -4.89 10.10 -12.41
CA LYS A 236 -4.17 8.84 -12.68
C LYS A 236 -2.83 8.80 -11.97
N VAL A 237 -2.08 9.89 -11.96
CA VAL A 237 -0.82 10.03 -11.21
C VAL A 237 -1.05 9.73 -9.73
N ARG A 238 -2.08 10.29 -9.11
CA ARG A 238 -2.42 10.03 -7.70
C ARG A 238 -2.73 8.55 -7.48
N GLN A 239 -3.57 7.94 -8.31
CA GLN A 239 -3.96 6.54 -8.15
C GLN A 239 -2.77 5.60 -8.30
N VAL A 240 -1.89 5.82 -9.29
CA VAL A 240 -0.66 5.03 -9.45
C VAL A 240 0.28 5.24 -8.26
N SER A 241 0.46 6.49 -7.77
CA SER A 241 1.29 6.78 -6.61
C SER A 241 0.82 6.06 -5.33
N VAL A 242 -0.50 6.00 -5.11
CA VAL A 242 -1.13 5.23 -4.01
C VAL A 242 -0.77 3.75 -4.12
N ASN A 243 -0.82 3.17 -5.31
CA ASN A 243 -0.52 1.76 -5.50
C ASN A 243 0.97 1.46 -5.38
N LEU A 244 1.85 2.36 -5.81
CA LEU A 244 3.29 2.26 -5.54
C LEU A 244 3.58 2.28 -4.04
N GLU A 245 2.86 3.09 -3.26
CA GLU A 245 2.98 3.09 -1.80
C GLU A 245 2.54 1.76 -1.21
N ARG A 246 1.42 1.17 -1.66
CA ARG A 246 0.95 -0.16 -1.21
C ARG A 246 1.94 -1.28 -1.53
N TRP A 247 2.61 -1.23 -2.67
CA TRP A 247 3.64 -2.19 -3.01
C TRP A 247 4.83 -2.17 -2.05
N ARG A 248 5.21 -0.99 -1.52
CA ARG A 248 6.30 -0.85 -0.55
C ARG A 248 5.98 -1.46 0.80
N TRP A 249 4.70 -1.62 1.14
CA TRP A 249 4.25 -2.23 2.39
C TRP A 249 4.27 -3.76 2.36
N LEU A 250 4.50 -4.37 1.20
CA LEU A 250 4.54 -5.80 1.01
C LEU A 250 5.94 -6.37 1.33
N PRO A 251 6.04 -7.67 1.66
CA PRO A 251 7.33 -8.33 1.74
C PRO A 251 8.12 -8.13 0.45
N ARG A 252 9.42 -7.94 0.56
CA ARG A 252 10.29 -7.75 -0.62
C ARG A 252 10.33 -8.95 -1.58
N ARG A 253 9.91 -10.11 -1.13
CA ARG A 253 9.75 -11.32 -1.95
C ARG A 253 8.51 -12.05 -1.50
N PHE A 254 7.71 -12.47 -2.44
CA PHE A 254 6.69 -13.48 -2.22
C PHE A 254 7.33 -14.87 -2.25
N GLU A 255 6.71 -15.84 -1.62
CA GLU A 255 7.10 -17.23 -1.75
C GLU A 255 7.00 -17.67 -3.23
N PRO A 256 7.89 -18.57 -3.71
CA PRO A 256 7.88 -19.02 -5.11
C PRO A 256 6.52 -19.56 -5.57
N ARG A 257 5.77 -20.15 -4.64
CA ARG A 257 4.40 -20.63 -4.85
C ARG A 257 3.48 -19.91 -3.89
N HIS A 258 2.56 -19.11 -4.41
CA HIS A 258 1.62 -18.30 -3.62
C HIS A 258 0.34 -18.00 -4.38
N LEU A 259 -0.68 -17.57 -3.65
CA LEU A 259 -1.96 -17.12 -4.17
C LEU A 259 -2.15 -15.65 -3.83
N VAL A 260 -2.58 -14.87 -4.80
CA VAL A 260 -2.96 -13.46 -4.64
C VAL A 260 -4.43 -13.31 -4.97
N VAL A 261 -5.18 -12.65 -4.10
CA VAL A 261 -6.50 -12.09 -4.42
C VAL A 261 -6.36 -10.57 -4.47
N ASN A 262 -6.72 -9.96 -5.58
CA ASN A 262 -6.88 -8.51 -5.65
C ASN A 262 -8.35 -8.15 -5.44
N ALA A 263 -8.69 -7.63 -4.27
CA ALA A 263 -10.08 -7.33 -3.91
C ALA A 263 -10.66 -6.17 -4.74
N ALA A 264 -9.87 -5.18 -5.16
CA ALA A 264 -10.35 -4.08 -6.00
C ALA A 264 -10.70 -4.52 -7.43
N ASP A 265 -10.09 -5.62 -7.92
CA ASP A 265 -10.33 -6.19 -9.26
C ASP A 265 -11.22 -7.45 -9.20
N ALA A 266 -11.51 -7.92 -7.99
CA ALA A 266 -12.22 -9.18 -7.74
C ALA A 266 -11.65 -10.35 -8.55
N THR A 267 -10.31 -10.51 -8.50
CA THR A 267 -9.56 -11.57 -9.19
C THR A 267 -8.70 -12.37 -8.20
N LEU A 268 -8.45 -13.62 -8.54
CA LEU A 268 -7.57 -14.54 -7.84
C LEU A 268 -6.56 -15.10 -8.83
N THR A 269 -5.28 -15.07 -8.45
CA THR A 269 -4.20 -15.64 -9.26
C THR A 269 -3.33 -16.56 -8.39
N VAL A 270 -3.06 -17.77 -8.85
CA VAL A 270 -2.04 -18.67 -8.26
C VAL A 270 -0.79 -18.58 -9.11
N ILE A 271 0.32 -18.25 -8.47
CA ILE A 271 1.64 -18.10 -9.09
C ILE A 271 2.56 -19.20 -8.56
N GLU A 272 3.32 -19.83 -9.45
CA GLU A 272 4.35 -20.82 -9.12
C GLU A 272 5.58 -20.57 -9.98
N ASP A 273 6.71 -20.29 -9.31
CA ASP A 273 7.99 -19.95 -9.95
C ASP A 273 7.86 -18.84 -11.01
N GLY A 274 7.15 -17.77 -10.65
CA GLY A 274 6.91 -16.60 -11.50
C GLY A 274 5.91 -16.83 -12.65
N ARG A 275 5.26 -18.01 -12.73
CA ARG A 275 4.28 -18.33 -13.77
C ARG A 275 2.87 -18.41 -13.19
N VAL A 276 1.92 -17.83 -13.88
CA VAL A 276 0.50 -17.97 -13.54
C VAL A 276 0.05 -19.41 -13.83
N ARG A 277 -0.49 -20.09 -12.82
CA ARG A 277 -1.02 -21.45 -12.86
C ARG A 277 -2.53 -21.50 -12.88
N LEU A 278 -3.16 -20.51 -12.30
CA LEU A 278 -4.62 -20.38 -12.25
C LEU A 278 -4.98 -18.90 -12.16
N GLU A 279 -5.94 -18.50 -12.97
CA GLU A 279 -6.70 -17.27 -12.79
C GLU A 279 -8.16 -17.60 -12.57
N SER A 280 -8.81 -16.87 -11.69
CA SER A 280 -10.22 -17.04 -11.36
C SER A 280 -10.87 -15.72 -11.01
N ARG A 281 -12.11 -15.54 -11.41
CA ARG A 281 -12.94 -14.49 -10.83
C ARG A 281 -13.27 -14.87 -9.40
N VAL A 282 -13.44 -13.83 -8.57
CA VAL A 282 -13.90 -13.99 -7.19
C VAL A 282 -15.04 -13.02 -6.90
N VAL A 283 -15.79 -13.30 -5.83
CA VAL A 283 -16.68 -12.34 -5.18
C VAL A 283 -16.03 -11.97 -3.85
N VAL A 284 -15.88 -10.70 -3.60
CA VAL A 284 -15.24 -10.11 -2.42
C VAL A 284 -16.25 -9.38 -1.55
N GLY A 285 -15.81 -8.88 -0.40
CA GLY A 285 -16.63 -8.10 0.52
C GLY A 285 -17.27 -6.88 -0.13
N ASP A 286 -18.45 -6.49 0.35
CA ASP A 286 -19.08 -5.23 -0.02
C ASP A 286 -18.43 -4.03 0.71
N GLU A 287 -18.94 -2.82 0.46
CA GLU A 287 -18.43 -1.58 1.07
C GLU A 287 -18.55 -1.59 2.60
N LEU A 288 -19.63 -2.20 3.14
CA LEU A 288 -19.86 -2.27 4.58
C LEU A 288 -19.02 -3.36 5.26
N HIS A 289 -18.67 -4.40 4.52
CA HIS A 289 -17.94 -5.57 4.99
C HIS A 289 -16.73 -5.84 4.08
N PRO A 290 -15.77 -4.91 3.99
CA PRO A 290 -14.68 -5.00 3.03
C PRO A 290 -13.77 -6.20 3.30
N THR A 291 -13.31 -6.87 2.25
CA THR A 291 -12.24 -7.87 2.36
C THR A 291 -10.97 -7.19 2.87
N PRO A 292 -10.39 -7.63 4.00
CA PRO A 292 -9.19 -7.03 4.57
C PRO A 292 -7.94 -7.33 3.72
N VAL A 293 -6.90 -6.54 3.93
CA VAL A 293 -5.57 -6.86 3.40
C VAL A 293 -4.84 -7.73 4.42
N VAL A 294 -4.55 -8.97 4.06
CA VAL A 294 -3.93 -9.92 4.99
C VAL A 294 -3.08 -10.97 4.27
N ARG A 295 -2.00 -11.39 4.93
CA ARG A 295 -1.25 -12.61 4.60
C ARG A 295 -1.72 -13.75 5.48
N SER A 296 -1.99 -14.88 4.87
CA SER A 296 -2.33 -16.15 5.53
C SER A 296 -1.76 -17.31 4.71
N GLU A 297 -2.26 -18.52 4.96
CA GLU A 297 -1.96 -19.70 4.15
C GLU A 297 -3.15 -20.65 4.11
N VAL A 298 -3.32 -21.37 3.02
CA VAL A 298 -4.26 -22.50 2.97
C VAL A 298 -3.59 -23.70 3.60
N GLY A 299 -3.93 -23.99 4.86
CA GLY A 299 -3.44 -25.14 5.61
C GLY A 299 -4.33 -26.38 5.53
N ALA A 300 -5.60 -26.22 5.18
CA ALA A 300 -6.56 -27.31 5.01
C ALA A 300 -7.69 -26.94 4.04
N ILE A 301 -8.29 -27.95 3.43
CA ILE A 301 -9.55 -27.84 2.69
C ILE A 301 -10.62 -28.62 3.44
N VAL A 302 -11.74 -27.98 3.71
CA VAL A 302 -12.94 -28.59 4.28
C VAL A 302 -13.92 -28.85 3.14
N PHE A 303 -14.21 -30.11 2.87
CA PHE A 303 -15.23 -30.55 1.92
C PHE A 303 -16.58 -30.62 2.60
N ASN A 304 -17.63 -30.25 1.89
CA ASN A 304 -19.00 -30.18 2.39
C ASN A 304 -19.05 -29.51 3.78
N PRO A 305 -18.59 -28.25 3.89
CA PRO A 305 -18.51 -27.56 5.17
C PRO A 305 -19.90 -27.24 5.71
N PRO A 306 -20.16 -27.45 7.02
CA PRO A 306 -21.28 -26.75 7.65
C PRO A 306 -20.95 -25.24 7.71
N TRP A 307 -21.96 -24.40 7.61
CA TRP A 307 -21.79 -22.96 7.74
C TRP A 307 -22.22 -22.48 9.13
N THR A 308 -21.25 -22.20 9.99
CA THR A 308 -21.54 -21.48 11.24
C THR A 308 -21.77 -20.01 10.87
N VAL A 309 -22.97 -19.53 11.16
CA VAL A 309 -23.38 -18.17 10.78
C VAL A 309 -22.67 -17.14 11.67
N PRO A 310 -21.93 -16.20 11.11
CA PRO A 310 -21.33 -15.11 11.89
C PRO A 310 -22.38 -14.30 12.66
N THR A 311 -22.04 -13.87 13.88
CA THR A 311 -22.98 -13.13 14.74
C THR A 311 -23.51 -11.86 14.08
N SER A 312 -22.68 -11.15 13.32
CA SER A 312 -23.12 -9.98 12.55
C SER A 312 -24.25 -10.33 11.58
N ILE A 313 -24.10 -11.36 10.76
CA ILE A 313 -25.15 -11.82 9.83
C ILE A 313 -26.41 -12.25 10.59
N VAL A 314 -26.22 -12.92 11.73
CA VAL A 314 -27.35 -13.32 12.55
C VAL A 314 -28.14 -12.12 13.07
N VAL A 315 -27.45 -11.12 13.58
CA VAL A 315 -28.07 -9.92 14.16
C VAL A 315 -28.67 -9.03 13.08
N ASP A 316 -27.90 -8.76 12.03
CA ASP A 316 -28.28 -7.77 11.02
C ASP A 316 -29.29 -8.31 10.00
N GLU A 317 -29.22 -9.62 9.70
CA GLU A 317 -30.08 -10.18 8.66
C GLU A 317 -31.09 -11.22 9.19
N PHE A 318 -30.67 -12.16 10.07
CA PHE A 318 -31.51 -13.28 10.45
C PHE A 318 -32.47 -12.92 11.55
N LEU A 319 -32.08 -12.16 12.55
CA LEU A 319 -32.94 -11.78 13.65
C LEU A 319 -34.20 -10.99 13.18
N PRO A 320 -34.10 -10.03 12.24
CA PRO A 320 -35.29 -9.43 11.63
C PRO A 320 -36.19 -10.45 10.91
N LYS A 321 -35.59 -11.40 10.17
CA LYS A 321 -36.33 -12.45 9.46
C LYS A 321 -37.03 -13.42 10.44
N LEU A 322 -36.32 -13.78 11.53
CA LEU A 322 -36.86 -14.63 12.60
C LEU A 322 -38.05 -14.00 13.37
N ARG A 323 -37.95 -12.68 13.57
CA ARG A 323 -39.08 -11.94 14.17
C ARG A 323 -40.31 -11.90 13.26
N ALA A 324 -40.12 -11.87 11.94
CA ALA A 324 -41.20 -11.92 10.93
C ALA A 324 -41.70 -13.35 10.66
N ASN A 325 -40.79 -14.34 10.63
CA ASN A 325 -41.11 -15.74 10.38
C ASN A 325 -40.32 -16.65 11.34
N PRO A 326 -40.91 -17.13 12.45
CA PRO A 326 -40.25 -18.02 13.40
C PRO A 326 -39.77 -19.36 12.80
N ARG A 327 -40.30 -19.75 11.62
CA ARG A 327 -39.89 -20.96 10.91
C ARG A 327 -38.62 -20.75 10.04
N PHE A 328 -38.11 -19.53 9.94
CA PHE A 328 -37.01 -19.18 9.06
C PHE A 328 -35.80 -20.13 9.18
N LEU A 329 -35.41 -20.55 10.41
CA LEU A 329 -34.34 -21.52 10.60
C LEU A 329 -34.67 -22.89 10.03
N ALA A 330 -35.88 -23.41 10.29
CA ALA A 330 -36.32 -24.69 9.75
C ALA A 330 -36.41 -24.69 8.22
N ASP A 331 -36.95 -23.61 7.66
CA ASP A 331 -37.14 -23.45 6.21
C ASP A 331 -35.77 -23.39 5.47
N ASN A 332 -34.71 -23.02 6.15
CA ASN A 332 -33.36 -22.89 5.59
C ASN A 332 -32.35 -23.96 6.11
N ASP A 333 -32.84 -24.98 6.82
CA ASP A 333 -32.01 -26.06 7.42
C ASP A 333 -30.87 -25.53 8.31
N ILE A 334 -31.18 -24.50 9.11
CA ILE A 334 -30.26 -23.88 10.06
C ILE A 334 -30.61 -24.31 11.46
N ALA A 335 -29.69 -24.95 12.17
CA ALA A 335 -29.90 -25.41 13.53
C ALA A 335 -29.26 -24.50 14.57
N ILE A 336 -29.87 -24.41 15.74
CA ILE A 336 -29.29 -23.86 16.94
C ILE A 336 -28.45 -24.96 17.60
N LEU A 337 -27.15 -24.82 17.66
CA LEU A 337 -26.23 -25.87 18.10
C LEU A 337 -26.42 -26.28 19.56
N ASP A 338 -26.84 -25.35 20.40
CA ASP A 338 -26.91 -25.54 21.85
C ASP A 338 -28.34 -25.89 22.33
N ARG A 339 -29.29 -26.17 21.41
CA ARG A 339 -30.71 -26.52 21.73
C ARG A 339 -31.14 -27.80 21.03
N ARG A 340 -30.77 -28.95 21.60
CA ARG A 340 -31.09 -30.26 21.00
C ARG A 340 -32.58 -30.54 20.91
N ASP A 341 -33.36 -30.05 21.90
CA ASP A 341 -34.79 -30.30 21.98
C ASP A 341 -35.61 -29.34 21.09
N ASP A 342 -35.02 -28.24 20.66
CA ASP A 342 -35.62 -27.26 19.75
C ASP A 342 -34.58 -26.71 18.79
N PRO A 343 -34.04 -27.57 17.90
CA PRO A 343 -32.90 -27.20 17.04
C PRO A 343 -33.24 -26.07 16.05
N TYR A 344 -34.49 -25.82 15.82
CA TYR A 344 -34.93 -24.76 14.90
C TYR A 344 -35.50 -23.53 15.61
N GLY A 345 -35.50 -23.50 16.94
CA GLY A 345 -35.95 -22.35 17.73
C GLY A 345 -37.43 -22.02 17.59
N LEU A 346 -38.27 -23.04 17.35
CA LEU A 346 -39.71 -22.85 17.15
C LEU A 346 -40.40 -22.39 18.42
N THR A 347 -39.83 -22.67 19.60
CA THR A 347 -40.34 -22.24 20.91
C THR A 347 -39.69 -20.96 21.42
N VAL A 348 -38.71 -20.39 20.66
CA VAL A 348 -38.02 -19.16 21.04
C VAL A 348 -38.89 -17.95 20.77
N ASN A 349 -39.05 -17.08 21.76
CA ASN A 349 -39.64 -15.77 21.55
C ASN A 349 -38.61 -14.82 20.90
N TRP A 350 -38.52 -14.85 19.58
CA TRP A 350 -37.57 -14.05 18.79
C TRP A 350 -37.77 -12.54 18.95
N ALA A 351 -38.98 -12.09 19.31
CA ALA A 351 -39.23 -10.68 19.58
C ALA A 351 -38.52 -10.18 20.84
N ALA A 352 -38.27 -11.07 21.81
CA ALA A 352 -37.59 -10.75 23.04
C ALA A 352 -36.05 -10.90 22.97
N VAL A 353 -35.52 -11.46 21.89
CA VAL A 353 -34.07 -11.62 21.73
C VAL A 353 -33.43 -10.27 21.40
N SER A 354 -32.42 -9.89 22.24
CA SER A 354 -31.65 -8.67 22.05
C SER A 354 -30.59 -8.84 20.96
N PRO A 355 -30.44 -7.85 20.04
CA PRO A 355 -29.31 -7.81 19.10
C PRO A 355 -27.96 -7.76 19.80
N ASP A 356 -27.86 -7.00 20.90
CA ASP A 356 -26.60 -6.78 21.64
C ASP A 356 -26.10 -8.05 22.36
N HIS A 357 -27.02 -8.99 22.65
CA HIS A 357 -26.72 -10.23 23.37
C HIS A 357 -27.45 -11.40 22.70
N PHE A 358 -27.06 -11.74 21.50
CA PHE A 358 -27.63 -12.91 20.80
C PHE A 358 -27.07 -14.20 21.43
N PRO A 359 -27.90 -15.04 22.08
CA PRO A 359 -27.41 -16.13 22.93
C PRO A 359 -27.19 -17.46 22.19
N PHE A 360 -27.46 -17.52 20.89
CA PHE A 360 -27.48 -18.78 20.14
C PHE A 360 -26.36 -18.84 19.11
N ARG A 361 -25.80 -20.04 18.89
CA ARG A 361 -24.92 -20.33 17.75
C ARG A 361 -25.73 -21.04 16.67
N LEU A 362 -25.83 -20.39 15.50
CA LEU A 362 -26.55 -20.91 14.35
C LEU A 362 -25.61 -21.61 13.38
N GLN A 363 -26.00 -22.77 12.86
CA GLN A 363 -25.22 -23.50 11.87
C GLN A 363 -26.15 -24.11 10.82
N GLN A 364 -25.85 -23.81 9.55
CA GLN A 364 -26.49 -24.46 8.41
C GLN A 364 -25.74 -25.76 8.08
N ARG A 365 -26.47 -26.81 7.78
CA ARG A 365 -25.89 -28.11 7.38
C ARG A 365 -25.24 -28.02 6.00
N PRO A 366 -24.29 -28.97 5.71
CA PRO A 366 -23.79 -29.13 4.36
C PRO A 366 -24.91 -29.38 3.35
N GLY A 367 -24.87 -28.73 2.20
CA GLY A 367 -25.92 -28.92 1.21
C GLY A 367 -25.79 -27.98 0.01
N GLY A 368 -26.70 -28.14 -0.95
CA GLY A 368 -26.71 -27.34 -2.18
C GLY A 368 -27.05 -25.87 -1.98
N TRP A 369 -27.61 -25.50 -0.83
CA TRP A 369 -27.98 -24.13 -0.47
C TRP A 369 -27.04 -23.48 0.54
N ASN A 370 -26.01 -24.23 0.99
CA ASN A 370 -25.03 -23.70 1.92
C ASN A 370 -24.19 -22.61 1.22
N PRO A 371 -24.10 -21.38 1.75
CA PRO A 371 -23.34 -20.29 1.13
C PRO A 371 -21.88 -20.58 0.88
N LEU A 372 -21.29 -21.53 1.63
CA LEU A 372 -19.89 -21.97 1.46
C LEU A 372 -19.69 -22.95 0.29
N GLY A 373 -20.80 -23.33 -0.39
CA GLY A 373 -20.72 -24.32 -1.46
C GLY A 373 -20.21 -25.69 -0.95
N ARG A 374 -19.40 -26.34 -1.75
CA ARG A 374 -18.85 -27.66 -1.47
C ARG A 374 -17.46 -27.64 -0.85
N MET A 375 -16.80 -26.49 -0.81
CA MET A 375 -15.42 -26.38 -0.32
C MET A 375 -15.19 -25.09 0.43
N ARG A 376 -14.41 -25.17 1.50
CA ARG A 376 -13.83 -24.03 2.21
C ARG A 376 -12.32 -24.26 2.34
N PHE A 377 -11.53 -23.29 1.90
CA PHE A 377 -10.09 -23.25 2.09
C PHE A 377 -9.81 -22.51 3.41
N ALA A 378 -9.29 -23.25 4.38
CA ALA A 378 -9.02 -22.68 5.70
C ALA A 378 -7.77 -21.80 5.65
N THR A 379 -7.95 -20.52 5.90
CA THR A 379 -6.91 -19.48 5.92
C THR A 379 -6.92 -18.77 7.26
N PRO A 380 -6.26 -19.31 8.31
CA PRO A 380 -6.28 -18.71 9.64
C PRO A 380 -5.78 -17.27 9.64
N ASN A 381 -6.58 -16.33 10.13
CA ASN A 381 -6.21 -14.93 10.29
C ASN A 381 -7.14 -14.24 11.30
N ARG A 382 -6.74 -13.06 11.79
CA ARG A 382 -7.48 -12.32 12.84
C ARG A 382 -8.83 -11.75 12.40
N PHE A 383 -9.15 -11.82 11.10
CA PHE A 383 -10.40 -11.27 10.53
C PHE A 383 -11.43 -12.36 10.23
N ASP A 384 -11.11 -13.62 10.47
CA ASP A 384 -11.94 -14.79 10.15
C ASP A 384 -12.40 -14.85 8.67
N VAL A 385 -11.58 -14.29 7.76
CA VAL A 385 -11.83 -14.32 6.32
C VAL A 385 -11.16 -15.54 5.69
N TYR A 386 -11.92 -16.25 4.86
CA TYR A 386 -11.45 -17.44 4.15
C TYR A 386 -11.95 -17.44 2.69
N LEU A 387 -11.36 -18.33 1.89
CA LEU A 387 -11.82 -18.58 0.54
C LEU A 387 -12.77 -19.78 0.53
N HIS A 388 -13.82 -19.72 -0.30
CA HIS A 388 -14.78 -20.81 -0.38
C HIS A 388 -15.48 -20.86 -1.75
N ASP A 389 -16.09 -21.98 -2.00
CA ASP A 389 -17.01 -22.22 -3.12
C ASP A 389 -18.35 -21.49 -2.88
N THR A 390 -19.28 -21.56 -3.83
CA THR A 390 -20.63 -20.95 -3.72
C THR A 390 -21.65 -21.72 -4.54
N PRO A 391 -22.91 -21.82 -4.08
CA PRO A 391 -24.02 -22.35 -4.87
C PRO A 391 -24.57 -21.36 -5.91
N LEU A 392 -24.03 -20.12 -5.99
CA LEU A 392 -24.52 -19.03 -6.83
C LEU A 392 -23.47 -18.63 -7.89
N PRO A 393 -23.21 -19.48 -8.90
CA PRO A 393 -22.16 -19.22 -9.90
C PRO A 393 -22.47 -18.01 -10.80
N GLU A 394 -23.73 -17.59 -10.90
CA GLU A 394 -24.15 -16.42 -11.67
C GLU A 394 -23.56 -15.10 -11.12
N LEU A 395 -23.17 -15.04 -9.85
CA LEU A 395 -22.54 -13.87 -9.24
C LEU A 395 -21.20 -13.52 -9.90
N PHE A 396 -20.47 -14.51 -10.42
CA PHE A 396 -19.21 -14.28 -11.10
C PHE A 396 -19.35 -13.60 -12.47
N GLN A 397 -20.57 -13.59 -13.03
CA GLN A 397 -20.88 -12.92 -14.29
C GLN A 397 -21.14 -11.43 -14.12
N ARG A 398 -21.31 -10.96 -12.88
CA ARG A 398 -21.54 -9.54 -12.60
C ARG A 398 -20.27 -8.75 -12.82
N GLU A 399 -20.43 -7.53 -13.29
CA GLU A 399 -19.33 -6.56 -13.39
C GLU A 399 -18.85 -6.15 -11.99
N ASP A 400 -19.79 -5.73 -11.13
CA ASP A 400 -19.52 -5.53 -9.72
C ASP A 400 -19.65 -6.86 -8.96
N ARG A 401 -18.56 -7.25 -8.31
CA ARG A 401 -18.44 -8.48 -7.50
C ARG A 401 -18.08 -8.21 -6.04
N ALA A 402 -18.25 -6.98 -5.57
CA ALA A 402 -18.13 -6.61 -4.16
C ALA A 402 -19.47 -6.89 -3.43
N LEU A 403 -19.77 -8.17 -3.11
CA LEU A 403 -21.10 -8.65 -2.74
C LEU A 403 -21.10 -9.58 -1.52
N SER A 404 -19.97 -9.84 -0.88
CA SER A 404 -19.90 -10.73 0.28
C SER A 404 -19.75 -9.95 1.59
N HIS A 405 -19.82 -10.66 2.71
CA HIS A 405 -19.50 -10.14 4.04
C HIS A 405 -17.99 -10.26 4.38
N GLY A 406 -17.12 -10.06 3.40
CA GLY A 406 -15.66 -10.08 3.57
C GLY A 406 -14.95 -11.35 3.10
N CYS A 407 -15.59 -12.52 3.19
CA CYS A 407 -15.03 -13.77 2.67
C CYS A 407 -14.98 -13.78 1.14
N VAL A 408 -14.07 -14.59 0.58
CA VAL A 408 -13.80 -14.63 -0.86
C VAL A 408 -14.45 -15.86 -1.49
N ARG A 409 -15.47 -15.66 -2.34
CA ARG A 409 -16.05 -16.74 -3.14
C ARG A 409 -15.22 -16.95 -4.39
N VAL A 410 -14.88 -18.19 -4.71
CA VAL A 410 -13.97 -18.55 -5.81
C VAL A 410 -14.74 -19.27 -6.91
N GLU A 411 -14.73 -18.73 -8.13
CA GLU A 411 -15.40 -19.35 -9.30
C GLU A 411 -14.80 -20.71 -9.63
N ARG A 412 -13.46 -20.79 -9.67
CA ARG A 412 -12.73 -22.02 -10.03
C ARG A 412 -12.24 -22.77 -8.79
N ALA A 413 -13.13 -22.92 -7.78
CA ALA A 413 -12.78 -23.53 -6.50
C ALA A 413 -12.26 -24.97 -6.65
N ARG A 414 -12.82 -25.75 -7.60
CA ARG A 414 -12.34 -27.12 -7.88
C ARG A 414 -10.91 -27.14 -8.43
N ASP A 415 -10.61 -26.26 -9.36
CA ASP A 415 -9.26 -26.17 -9.95
C ASP A 415 -8.24 -25.69 -8.91
N LEU A 416 -8.64 -24.72 -8.07
CA LEU A 416 -7.83 -24.28 -6.94
C LEU A 416 -7.53 -25.44 -5.98
N ALA A 417 -8.53 -26.27 -5.66
CA ALA A 417 -8.34 -27.43 -4.77
C ALA A 417 -7.35 -28.44 -5.38
N LEU A 418 -7.43 -28.73 -6.68
CA LEU A 418 -6.47 -29.59 -7.38
C LEU A 418 -5.05 -29.06 -7.29
N LEU A 419 -4.85 -27.75 -7.45
CA LEU A 419 -3.54 -27.12 -7.31
C LEU A 419 -3.06 -27.18 -5.85
N VAL A 420 -3.89 -26.78 -4.88
CA VAL A 420 -3.53 -26.79 -3.46
C VAL A 420 -3.10 -28.17 -2.97
N LEU A 421 -3.81 -29.21 -3.41
CA LEU A 421 -3.57 -30.62 -3.03
C LEU A 421 -2.62 -31.36 -3.99
N ALA A 422 -1.98 -30.64 -4.92
CA ALA A 422 -1.08 -31.29 -5.89
C ALA A 422 0.00 -32.14 -5.22
N GLY A 423 0.20 -33.36 -5.72
CA GLY A 423 1.13 -34.33 -5.15
C GLY A 423 0.61 -35.12 -3.93
N GLN A 424 -0.62 -34.85 -3.46
CA GLN A 424 -1.28 -35.61 -2.40
C GLN A 424 -2.32 -36.58 -2.98
N PRO A 425 -2.61 -37.73 -2.33
CA PRO A 425 -3.67 -38.66 -2.81
C PRO A 425 -5.04 -37.98 -2.96
N ALA A 426 -5.39 -37.05 -2.06
CA ALA A 426 -6.63 -36.28 -2.09
C ALA A 426 -6.70 -35.28 -3.26
N GLY A 427 -5.58 -34.89 -3.86
CA GLY A 427 -5.49 -34.01 -5.02
C GLY A 427 -5.63 -34.74 -6.35
N ARG A 428 -5.88 -36.05 -6.38
CA ARG A 428 -6.26 -36.75 -7.59
C ARG A 428 -7.68 -36.41 -7.99
N PRO A 429 -7.96 -36.10 -9.27
CA PRO A 429 -9.30 -35.68 -9.71
C PRO A 429 -10.43 -36.56 -9.21
N GLU A 430 -10.27 -37.89 -9.26
CA GLU A 430 -11.30 -38.85 -8.85
C GLU A 430 -11.50 -38.85 -7.33
N ALA A 431 -10.45 -38.60 -6.56
CA ALA A 431 -10.56 -38.51 -5.09
C ALA A 431 -11.28 -37.21 -4.69
N LEU A 432 -10.95 -36.12 -5.36
CA LEU A 432 -11.61 -34.84 -5.17
C LEU A 432 -13.10 -34.92 -5.53
N ASP A 433 -13.43 -35.51 -6.68
CA ASP A 433 -14.82 -35.63 -7.14
C ASP A 433 -15.65 -36.53 -6.21
N ARG A 434 -15.07 -37.60 -5.66
CA ARG A 434 -15.72 -38.41 -4.61
C ARG A 434 -15.97 -37.61 -3.35
N ALA A 435 -15.01 -36.77 -2.90
CA ALA A 435 -15.17 -35.92 -1.74
C ALA A 435 -16.29 -34.89 -1.94
N LEU A 436 -16.37 -34.30 -3.13
CA LEU A 436 -17.41 -33.34 -3.48
C LEU A 436 -18.81 -33.97 -3.61
N ALA A 437 -18.88 -35.21 -4.10
CA ALA A 437 -20.15 -35.95 -4.20
C ALA A 437 -20.65 -36.47 -2.85
N SER A 438 -19.81 -36.52 -1.83
CA SER A 438 -20.19 -36.92 -0.47
C SER A 438 -21.19 -35.94 0.15
N SER A 439 -22.05 -36.42 1.02
CA SER A 439 -22.90 -35.56 1.89
C SER A 439 -22.26 -35.28 3.26
N THR A 440 -21.11 -35.89 3.56
CA THR A 440 -20.42 -35.76 4.84
C THR A 440 -19.30 -34.73 4.78
N THR A 441 -19.14 -34.01 5.87
CA THR A 441 -18.00 -33.10 6.03
C THR A 441 -16.71 -33.89 6.14
N GLY A 442 -15.73 -33.53 5.31
CA GLY A 442 -14.37 -34.08 5.37
C GLY A 442 -13.34 -32.96 5.44
N VAL A 443 -12.24 -33.21 6.16
CA VAL A 443 -11.13 -32.25 6.26
C VAL A 443 -9.87 -32.91 5.70
N VAL A 444 -9.20 -32.20 4.78
CA VAL A 444 -7.92 -32.63 4.22
C VAL A 444 -6.88 -31.57 4.54
N SER A 445 -5.85 -31.96 5.30
CA SER A 445 -4.71 -31.09 5.57
C SER A 445 -3.83 -30.94 4.32
N VAL A 446 -3.33 -29.75 4.10
CA VAL A 446 -2.40 -29.43 3.00
C VAL A 446 -0.98 -29.67 3.49
N VAL A 447 -0.27 -30.63 2.89
CA VAL A 447 1.11 -31.01 3.30
C VAL A 447 2.09 -29.85 3.07
N ARG A 448 1.89 -29.09 2.01
CA ARG A 448 2.64 -27.87 1.72
C ARG A 448 1.67 -26.70 1.68
N PRO A 449 1.41 -26.03 2.83
CA PRO A 449 0.49 -24.89 2.88
C PRO A 449 0.78 -23.89 1.76
N LEU A 450 -0.29 -23.34 1.16
CA LEU A 450 -0.18 -22.37 0.09
C LEU A 450 -0.29 -20.96 0.69
N PRO A 451 0.77 -20.14 0.69
CA PRO A 451 0.69 -18.75 1.10
C PRO A 451 -0.39 -17.98 0.31
N VAL A 452 -1.18 -17.20 1.02
CA VAL A 452 -2.28 -16.41 0.48
C VAL A 452 -2.07 -14.95 0.85
N TYR A 453 -2.18 -14.09 -0.16
CA TYR A 453 -2.18 -12.65 -0.02
C TYR A 453 -3.53 -12.10 -0.48
N LEU A 454 -4.34 -11.59 0.44
CA LEU A 454 -5.49 -10.77 0.10
C LEU A 454 -5.01 -9.33 0.01
N LEU A 455 -5.06 -8.72 -1.15
CA LEU A 455 -4.49 -7.42 -1.46
C LEU A 455 -5.56 -6.48 -2.03
N TYR A 456 -5.18 -5.20 -2.18
CA TYR A 456 -6.06 -4.18 -2.70
C TYR A 456 -5.29 -3.23 -3.61
N TRP A 457 -5.29 -3.52 -4.91
CA TRP A 457 -4.63 -2.72 -5.93
C TRP A 457 -5.65 -2.13 -6.90
N THR A 458 -5.76 -0.81 -6.93
CA THR A 458 -6.63 -0.05 -7.83
C THR A 458 -5.89 0.39 -9.11
N ALA A 459 -4.57 0.21 -9.19
CA ALA A 459 -3.77 0.40 -10.39
C ALA A 459 -2.81 -0.77 -10.57
N LEU A 460 -2.75 -1.30 -11.77
CA LEU A 460 -1.84 -2.38 -12.19
C LEU A 460 -1.48 -2.19 -13.68
N VAL A 461 -0.44 -2.87 -14.13
CA VAL A 461 -0.03 -2.86 -15.52
C VAL A 461 -0.07 -4.30 -16.04
N ASP A 462 -0.79 -4.52 -17.14
CA ASP A 462 -0.92 -5.84 -17.75
C ASP A 462 0.36 -6.29 -18.48
N ASP A 463 0.35 -7.52 -19.02
CA ASP A 463 1.52 -8.08 -19.69
C ASP A 463 1.85 -7.37 -21.01
N GLU A 464 0.89 -6.66 -21.60
CA GLU A 464 1.10 -5.81 -22.78
C GLU A 464 1.61 -4.39 -22.42
N GLY A 465 1.86 -4.12 -21.13
CA GLY A 465 2.37 -2.83 -20.65
C GLY A 465 1.29 -1.73 -20.54
N ARG A 466 0.01 -2.06 -20.60
CA ARG A 466 -1.09 -1.10 -20.52
C ARG A 466 -1.48 -0.87 -19.06
N LEU A 467 -1.56 0.40 -18.65
CA LEU A 467 -2.05 0.78 -17.34
C LEU A 467 -3.55 0.47 -17.22
N GLN A 468 -3.88 -0.37 -16.27
CA GLN A 468 -5.23 -0.73 -15.87
C GLN A 468 -5.58 -0.02 -14.58
N LEU A 469 -6.64 0.77 -14.58
CA LEU A 469 -7.18 1.41 -13.39
C LEU A 469 -8.49 0.73 -13.02
N ARG A 470 -8.70 0.56 -11.72
CA ARG A 470 -9.91 -0.03 -11.13
C ARG A 470 -10.57 1.00 -10.23
N ASP A 471 -11.86 0.82 -10.04
CA ASP A 471 -12.59 1.60 -9.04
C ASP A 471 -12.06 1.31 -7.64
N ASP A 472 -12.37 2.18 -6.71
CA ASP A 472 -11.99 2.08 -5.30
C ASP A 472 -13.23 1.76 -4.44
N PRO A 473 -13.79 0.52 -4.51
CA PRO A 473 -15.05 0.17 -3.87
C PRO A 473 -15.05 0.32 -2.33
N TYR A 474 -13.87 0.45 -1.72
CA TYR A 474 -13.73 0.58 -0.27
C TYR A 474 -13.24 1.97 0.17
N ASP A 475 -13.16 2.95 -0.73
CA ASP A 475 -12.67 4.32 -0.49
C ASP A 475 -11.33 4.37 0.28
N ARG A 476 -10.39 3.48 -0.12
CA ARG A 476 -9.07 3.36 0.52
C ARG A 476 -8.01 4.26 -0.09
N ASP A 477 -8.17 4.66 -1.36
CA ASP A 477 -7.17 5.45 -2.08
C ASP A 477 -7.06 6.87 -1.53
N ALA A 478 -8.19 7.49 -1.19
CA ALA A 478 -8.23 8.86 -0.70
C ALA A 478 -7.38 9.05 0.56
N ARG A 479 -7.43 8.11 1.52
CA ARG A 479 -6.66 8.17 2.78
C ARG A 479 -5.16 8.08 2.54
N VAL A 480 -4.74 7.19 1.65
CA VAL A 480 -3.32 7.03 1.28
C VAL A 480 -2.84 8.27 0.53
N ALA A 481 -3.61 8.78 -0.43
CA ALA A 481 -3.28 9.97 -1.20
C ALA A 481 -3.10 11.21 -0.29
N VAL A 482 -4.02 11.43 0.66
CA VAL A 482 -3.90 12.51 1.66
C VAL A 482 -2.65 12.34 2.51
N GLY A 483 -2.33 11.11 2.92
CA GLY A 483 -1.11 10.81 3.67
C GLY A 483 0.16 11.15 2.89
N LEU A 484 0.22 10.77 1.61
CA LEU A 484 1.35 11.06 0.72
C LEU A 484 1.55 12.55 0.45
N ALA A 485 0.47 13.33 0.40
CA ALA A 485 0.53 14.78 0.16
C ALA A 485 1.02 15.59 1.36
N ARG A 486 0.93 15.06 2.59
CA ARG A 486 1.34 15.79 3.80
C ARG A 486 2.85 15.96 3.89
N ASN A 487 3.33 17.12 4.34
CA ASN A 487 4.75 17.35 4.60
C ASN A 487 5.24 16.52 5.80
N PRO A 488 6.43 15.90 5.73
CA PRO A 488 6.98 15.07 6.80
C PRO A 488 7.14 15.78 8.16
N GLY A 489 7.28 17.10 8.16
CA GLY A 489 7.48 17.92 9.36
C GLY A 489 6.22 18.25 10.18
N THR A 490 5.03 17.83 9.73
CA THR A 490 3.76 18.21 10.37
C THR A 490 3.15 17.13 11.27
N THR A 491 3.75 15.95 11.38
CA THR A 491 3.26 14.89 12.26
C THR A 491 4.35 14.49 13.26
N PRO A 492 4.09 14.52 14.59
CA PRO A 492 5.01 13.94 15.54
C PRO A 492 5.14 12.44 15.26
N ARG A 493 6.37 11.96 15.05
CA ARG A 493 6.67 10.52 15.03
C ARG A 493 6.40 9.98 16.42
N PRO A 494 5.44 9.05 16.64
CA PRO A 494 5.33 8.43 17.97
C PRO A 494 6.66 7.73 18.26
N ALA A 495 7.26 8.01 19.41
CA ALA A 495 8.45 7.35 19.86
C ALA A 495 8.24 5.83 19.82
N GLY A 496 9.14 5.11 19.14
CA GLY A 496 9.15 3.66 19.08
C GLY A 496 9.44 3.08 20.45
N GLY A 497 8.37 2.78 21.21
CA GLY A 497 8.49 1.88 22.35
C GLY A 497 8.22 0.44 21.84
N PRO A 498 8.93 -0.58 22.35
CA PRO A 498 8.63 -1.95 22.03
C PRO A 498 7.20 -2.27 22.46
N ALA A 499 6.38 -2.80 21.55
CA ALA A 499 5.06 -3.31 21.88
C ALA A 499 5.23 -4.56 22.74
N THR A 500 5.11 -4.39 24.06
CA THR A 500 4.93 -5.52 24.98
C THR A 500 3.56 -6.11 24.71
N VAL A 501 3.53 -7.18 23.93
CA VAL A 501 2.37 -8.04 23.81
C VAL A 501 2.28 -8.84 25.12
N SER A 502 1.39 -8.41 26.01
CA SER A 502 1.02 -9.21 27.19
C SER A 502 0.14 -10.38 26.71
N HIS A 503 0.73 -11.55 26.53
CA HIS A 503 -0.02 -12.79 26.49
C HIS A 503 -0.59 -13.08 27.89
N GLN A 504 -1.91 -12.94 28.05
CA GLN A 504 -2.62 -13.59 29.14
C GLN A 504 -2.81 -15.06 28.76
N PRO A 505 -2.30 -16.02 29.54
CA PRO A 505 -2.59 -17.44 29.30
C PRO A 505 -4.05 -17.72 29.66
N ALA A 506 -4.78 -18.30 28.73
CA ALA A 506 -6.10 -18.87 28.97
C ALA A 506 -5.99 -19.95 30.07
N GLY A 507 -6.75 -19.78 31.13
CA GLY A 507 -6.75 -20.69 32.28
C GLY A 507 -7.13 -22.11 31.88
N ALA A 508 -6.28 -23.04 32.25
CA ALA A 508 -6.58 -24.47 32.21
C ALA A 508 -7.65 -24.79 33.24
N GLY A 509 -8.88 -24.99 32.78
CA GLY A 509 -9.95 -25.58 33.58
C GLY A 509 -9.74 -27.07 33.70
N THR A 510 -9.30 -27.51 34.88
CA THR A 510 -9.30 -28.92 35.28
C THR A 510 -10.74 -29.37 35.52
N HIS A 511 -11.22 -30.34 34.72
CA HIS A 511 -12.41 -31.10 35.05
C HIS A 511 -12.03 -32.29 35.91
N ARG A 512 -12.65 -32.38 37.09
CA ARG A 512 -13.02 -33.64 37.74
C ARG A 512 -14.45 -34.00 37.36
#